data_041948d93b2cf8e171c1e720f38dfe5f
#
_entry.id   041948d93b2cf8e171c1e720f38dfe5f
#
_cell.length_a   1.000
_cell.length_b   1.000
_cell.length_c   1.000
_cell.angle_alpha   90.00
_cell.angle_beta   90.00
_cell.angle_gamma   90.00
#
_symmetry.space_group_name_H-M   'P 1'
#
loop_
_entity.id
_entity.type
_entity.pdbx_description
1 polymer ?
#
loop_
_entity_poly.entity_id
_entity_poly.type
_entity_poly.pdbx_seq_one_letter_code
_entity_poly.pdbx_strand_id
1 'polypeptide(L)'
;MTIKNFTFFSPNSTEFPVGSNNDAKLYMMLTGMDYKTIRRKDWSRPLNTALNVQYTNTSIIAGGRYFELLDETVALKGNAVNYIHANIDLTQTVSPVSLSAETSNNSNRVDINNGSGVLKVCFDIVTTSGTGVISTKPIVQTSIFDSVNSNNISVNDISLTGSLDVPTQKWAVRTTNGLVLKFTKKNNDLVIVEFSGEVTLTASGLMMGGTWVAGPYCPSVTQSLVGHLAGSGNSFHVDINPDGSIIWWGPYVGHDAVTPRGNASYFIK
;
A
#
# COMPACT_ATOMS: atom_id res chain seq x y z
N MET A 1 19.00 14.41 -35.83
CA MET A 1 18.56 14.58 -34.43
C MET A 1 19.79 14.50 -33.55
N THR A 2 20.02 15.50 -32.71
CA THR A 2 21.16 15.49 -31.77
C THR A 2 20.62 15.31 -30.35
N ILE A 3 21.06 14.24 -29.69
CA ILE A 3 20.73 14.02 -28.28
C ILE A 3 21.54 14.99 -27.45
N LYS A 4 20.84 15.79 -26.62
CA LYS A 4 21.45 16.80 -25.73
C LYS A 4 21.13 16.43 -24.29
N ASN A 5 21.87 17.02 -23.34
CA ASN A 5 21.60 16.87 -21.90
C ASN A 5 21.67 15.44 -21.45
N PHE A 6 22.79 14.79 -21.59
CA PHE A 6 23.08 13.45 -21.07
C PHE A 6 23.98 13.54 -19.83
N THR A 7 23.85 12.54 -18.97
CA THR A 7 24.64 12.35 -17.75
C THR A 7 25.31 10.97 -17.79
N PHE A 8 26.51 10.86 -17.23
CA PHE A 8 27.31 9.61 -17.17
C PHE A 8 27.78 9.02 -18.51
N PHE A 9 27.59 9.73 -19.60
CA PHE A 9 28.19 9.34 -20.89
C PHE A 9 29.43 10.18 -21.14
N SER A 10 30.59 9.55 -21.12
CA SER A 10 31.86 10.16 -21.50
C SER A 10 32.38 9.47 -22.75
N PRO A 11 32.62 10.18 -23.85
CA PRO A 11 33.41 9.65 -24.96
C PRO A 11 34.81 9.31 -24.45
N ASN A 12 35.43 8.29 -25.02
CA ASN A 12 36.77 7.84 -24.63
C ASN A 12 37.71 9.01 -24.39
N SER A 13 38.27 9.11 -23.20
CA SER A 13 39.29 10.08 -22.77
C SER A 13 38.83 11.56 -22.69
N THR A 14 37.54 11.84 -22.67
CA THR A 14 37.04 13.21 -22.53
C THR A 14 36.23 13.32 -21.23
N GLU A 15 36.60 14.23 -20.34
CA GLU A 15 35.80 14.58 -19.17
C GLU A 15 34.63 15.45 -19.61
N PHE A 16 33.41 15.01 -19.29
CA PHE A 16 32.22 15.82 -19.42
C PHE A 16 31.84 16.39 -18.05
N PRO A 17 31.64 17.71 -17.94
CA PRO A 17 31.10 18.27 -16.71
C PRO A 17 29.69 17.75 -16.51
N VAL A 18 29.44 17.17 -15.34
CA VAL A 18 28.13 16.75 -14.92
C VAL A 18 27.24 17.97 -14.73
N GLY A 19 26.15 18.08 -15.49
CA GLY A 19 25.25 19.22 -15.39
C GLY A 19 24.30 19.08 -14.22
N SER A 20 24.30 20.02 -13.28
CA SER A 20 23.44 19.96 -12.07
C SER A 20 21.94 19.79 -12.37
N ASN A 21 21.46 20.29 -13.52
CA ASN A 21 20.08 20.08 -13.96
C ASN A 21 19.81 18.64 -14.39
N ASN A 22 20.79 17.99 -15.00
CA ASN A 22 20.68 16.58 -15.40
C ASN A 22 20.69 15.68 -14.19
N ASP A 23 21.54 15.96 -13.20
CA ASP A 23 21.57 15.21 -11.94
C ASP A 23 20.27 15.37 -11.17
N ALA A 24 19.73 16.59 -11.10
CA ALA A 24 18.45 16.82 -10.45
C ALA A 24 17.32 15.99 -11.09
N LYS A 25 17.25 15.96 -12.42
CA LYS A 25 16.27 15.13 -13.14
C LYS A 25 16.50 13.64 -12.89
N LEU A 26 17.76 13.19 -12.87
CA LEU A 26 18.11 11.81 -12.57
C LEU A 26 17.65 11.41 -11.16
N TYR A 27 17.90 12.23 -10.15
CA TYR A 27 17.42 11.97 -8.79
C TYR A 27 15.90 11.92 -8.72
N MET A 28 15.18 12.81 -9.41
CA MET A 28 13.73 12.78 -9.47
C MET A 28 13.21 11.47 -10.07
N MET A 29 13.80 11.00 -11.16
CA MET A 29 13.42 9.75 -11.82
C MET A 29 13.70 8.52 -10.93
N LEU A 30 14.89 8.45 -10.31
CA LEU A 30 15.29 7.33 -9.47
C LEU A 30 14.46 7.21 -8.20
N THR A 31 13.98 8.31 -7.65
CA THR A 31 13.23 8.35 -6.39
C THR A 31 11.72 8.39 -6.58
N GLY A 32 11.22 8.46 -7.81
CA GLY A 32 9.80 8.67 -8.09
C GLY A 32 9.29 10.00 -7.55
N MET A 33 10.12 11.05 -7.57
CA MET A 33 9.76 12.41 -7.16
C MET A 33 9.30 13.24 -8.34
N ASP A 34 8.45 14.21 -8.05
CA ASP A 34 8.07 15.31 -8.95
C ASP A 34 8.28 16.66 -8.25
N TYR A 35 7.88 17.77 -8.88
CA TYR A 35 8.02 19.11 -8.29
C TYR A 35 7.05 19.40 -7.13
N LYS A 36 6.16 18.46 -6.77
CA LYS A 36 5.29 18.55 -5.57
C LYS A 36 5.84 17.78 -4.38
N THR A 37 6.73 16.82 -4.64
CA THR A 37 7.18 15.87 -3.65
C THR A 37 8.48 16.31 -3.04
N ILE A 38 8.70 15.94 -1.78
CA ILE A 38 9.94 16.19 -1.06
C ILE A 38 10.47 14.91 -0.43
N ARG A 39 11.76 14.93 -0.12
CA ARG A 39 12.38 14.03 0.86
C ARG A 39 12.98 14.89 1.96
N ARG A 40 12.70 14.53 3.21
CA ARG A 40 13.24 15.19 4.39
C ARG A 40 13.81 14.15 5.35
N LYS A 41 14.97 14.45 5.90
CA LYS A 41 15.57 13.70 6.98
C LYS A 41 16.10 14.65 8.04
N ASP A 42 15.55 14.58 9.24
CA ASP A 42 16.10 15.24 10.40
C ASP A 42 17.16 14.32 11.01
N TRP A 43 18.41 14.74 11.01
CA TRP A 43 19.52 14.06 11.67
C TRP A 43 19.57 14.40 13.16
N SER A 44 19.05 15.58 13.51
CA SER A 44 18.75 15.99 14.87
C SER A 44 17.36 16.61 14.92
N ARG A 45 16.69 16.47 16.05
CA ARG A 45 15.34 16.99 16.22
C ARG A 45 15.33 18.52 16.13
N PRO A 46 14.47 19.12 15.30
CA PRO A 46 14.29 20.56 15.28
C PRO A 46 13.90 21.12 16.65
N LEU A 47 14.40 22.30 16.97
CA LEU A 47 14.15 22.98 18.24
C LEU A 47 13.03 24.00 18.07
N ASN A 48 12.09 24.00 19.00
CA ASN A 48 11.00 24.97 19.06
C ASN A 48 11.26 25.94 20.22
N THR A 49 11.47 27.20 19.92
CA THR A 49 11.73 28.25 20.91
C THR A 49 10.76 29.39 20.75
N ALA A 50 9.80 29.54 21.66
CA ALA A 50 8.73 30.54 21.55
C ALA A 50 8.03 30.46 20.17
N LEU A 51 8.01 31.55 19.41
CA LEU A 51 7.45 31.61 18.05
C LEU A 51 8.52 31.42 16.96
N ASN A 52 9.44 30.48 17.17
CA ASN A 52 10.44 30.10 16.17
C ASN A 52 10.57 28.58 16.10
N VAL A 53 10.90 28.07 14.92
CA VAL A 53 11.42 26.74 14.71
C VAL A 53 12.83 26.82 14.18
N GLN A 54 13.77 26.05 14.76
CA GLN A 54 15.16 25.96 14.31
C GLN A 54 15.44 24.55 13.81
N TYR A 55 15.87 24.46 12.57
CA TYR A 55 16.33 23.22 11.95
C TYR A 55 17.82 23.09 12.15
N THR A 56 18.22 22.31 13.14
CA THR A 56 19.62 22.21 13.58
C THR A 56 20.47 21.38 12.61
N ASN A 57 19.89 20.31 12.08
CA ASN A 57 20.52 19.49 11.05
C ASN A 57 19.43 18.70 10.29
N THR A 58 18.96 19.27 9.19
CA THR A 58 17.89 18.69 8.37
C THR A 58 18.31 18.69 6.90
N SER A 59 18.30 17.52 6.27
CA SER A 59 18.52 17.37 4.83
C SER A 59 17.19 17.34 4.09
N ILE A 60 17.12 18.05 2.97
CA ILE A 60 15.94 18.10 2.11
C ILE A 60 16.33 17.87 0.65
N ILE A 61 15.48 17.10 -0.07
CA ILE A 61 15.52 17.04 -1.54
C ILE A 61 14.17 17.54 -2.04
N ALA A 62 14.21 18.55 -2.92
CA ALA A 62 13.03 19.09 -3.59
C ALA A 62 13.40 19.48 -5.03
N GLY A 63 12.55 19.13 -6.01
CA GLY A 63 12.86 19.33 -7.44
C GLY A 63 14.18 18.70 -7.88
N GLY A 64 14.58 17.59 -7.23
CA GLY A 64 15.86 16.93 -7.46
C GLY A 64 17.08 17.65 -6.86
N ARG A 65 16.88 18.76 -6.14
CA ARG A 65 17.94 19.53 -5.51
C ARG A 65 18.09 19.14 -4.06
N TYR A 66 19.30 18.77 -3.66
CA TYR A 66 19.67 18.50 -2.28
C TYR A 66 20.19 19.76 -1.61
N PHE A 67 19.77 20.02 -0.39
CA PHE A 67 20.30 21.07 0.49
C PHE A 67 20.15 20.68 1.95
N GLU A 68 20.94 21.32 2.81
CA GLU A 68 20.93 21.10 4.24
C GLU A 68 20.56 22.41 4.96
N LEU A 69 19.75 22.25 6.01
CA LEU A 69 19.46 23.31 6.97
C LEU A 69 20.31 23.02 8.21
N LEU A 70 21.27 23.89 8.46
CA LEU A 70 22.20 23.82 9.58
C LEU A 70 21.98 25.05 10.45
N ASP A 71 21.34 24.84 11.61
CA ASP A 71 20.95 25.90 12.56
C ASP A 71 20.05 27.01 11.98
N GLU A 72 19.31 26.69 10.92
CA GLU A 72 18.41 27.61 10.24
C GLU A 72 17.14 27.86 11.06
N THR A 73 16.84 29.13 11.34
CA THR A 73 15.70 29.53 12.16
C THR A 73 14.64 30.22 11.33
N VAL A 74 13.38 29.84 11.53
CA VAL A 74 12.21 30.43 10.88
C VAL A 74 11.28 31.01 11.96
N ALA A 75 10.97 32.32 11.83
CA ALA A 75 10.00 32.99 12.69
C ALA A 75 8.57 32.59 12.30
N LEU A 76 7.72 32.35 13.29
CA LEU A 76 6.35 31.88 13.16
C LEU A 76 5.35 32.96 13.56
N LYS A 77 4.19 32.97 12.91
CA LYS A 77 3.05 33.78 13.33
C LYS A 77 2.34 33.11 14.50
N GLY A 78 2.10 33.84 15.58
CA GLY A 78 1.33 33.34 16.74
C GLY A 78 -0.14 33.12 16.42
N ASN A 79 -0.79 32.19 17.17
CA ASN A 79 -2.19 31.77 16.99
C ASN A 79 -2.53 31.37 15.56
N ALA A 80 -1.64 30.64 14.89
CA ALA A 80 -1.78 30.30 13.50
C ALA A 80 -1.27 28.89 13.16
N VAL A 81 -1.71 28.38 12.02
CA VAL A 81 -1.05 27.27 11.34
C VAL A 81 -0.05 27.89 10.38
N ASN A 82 1.23 27.56 10.57
CA ASN A 82 2.33 28.05 9.76
C ASN A 82 2.80 26.94 8.83
N TYR A 83 2.78 27.18 7.53
CA TYR A 83 3.35 26.31 6.49
C TYR A 83 4.76 26.77 6.21
N ILE A 84 5.73 25.92 6.49
CA ILE A 84 7.15 26.23 6.29
C ILE A 84 7.55 25.79 4.90
N HIS A 85 7.98 26.76 4.09
CA HIS A 85 8.38 26.53 2.71
C HIS A 85 9.88 26.69 2.53
N ALA A 86 10.46 25.83 1.69
CA ALA A 86 11.72 26.08 1.02
C ALA A 86 11.42 26.75 -0.32
N ASN A 87 12.02 27.90 -0.56
CA ASN A 87 11.94 28.63 -1.81
C ASN A 87 13.27 28.44 -2.55
N ILE A 88 13.25 27.74 -3.67
CA ILE A 88 14.45 27.40 -4.45
C ILE A 88 14.46 28.25 -5.71
N ASP A 89 15.45 29.17 -5.80
CA ASP A 89 15.65 30.08 -6.89
C ASP A 89 17.07 29.89 -7.46
N LEU A 90 17.21 29.21 -8.58
CA LEU A 90 18.49 28.91 -9.19
C LEU A 90 19.15 30.14 -9.89
N THR A 91 18.44 31.27 -9.92
CA THR A 91 19.05 32.54 -10.40
C THR A 91 19.91 33.20 -9.31
N GLN A 92 19.71 32.80 -8.06
CA GLN A 92 20.49 33.28 -6.91
C GLN A 92 21.78 32.47 -6.78
N THR A 93 22.91 33.09 -6.99
CA THR A 93 24.22 32.41 -6.99
C THR A 93 24.79 32.18 -5.59
N VAL A 94 24.41 33.00 -4.60
CA VAL A 94 24.97 32.94 -3.25
C VAL A 94 24.03 32.16 -2.29
N SER A 95 22.73 32.38 -2.39
CA SER A 95 21.72 31.77 -1.51
C SER A 95 20.54 31.29 -2.34
N PRO A 96 20.69 30.17 -3.07
CA PRO A 96 19.64 29.65 -3.95
C PRO A 96 18.44 29.10 -3.21
N VAL A 97 18.53 28.89 -1.90
CA VAL A 97 17.44 28.44 -1.05
C VAL A 97 17.19 29.43 0.06
N SER A 98 15.93 29.77 0.27
CA SER A 98 15.47 30.56 1.42
C SER A 98 14.26 29.90 2.07
N LEU A 99 14.02 30.21 3.34
CA LEU A 99 12.89 29.68 4.10
C LEU A 99 11.84 30.76 4.32
N SER A 100 10.56 30.37 4.29
CA SER A 100 9.45 31.24 4.69
C SER A 100 8.39 30.47 5.48
N ALA A 101 7.75 31.16 6.45
CA ALA A 101 6.55 30.67 7.15
C ALA A 101 5.34 31.46 6.67
N GLU A 102 4.31 30.78 6.21
CA GLU A 102 3.11 31.39 5.65
C GLU A 102 1.87 30.75 6.27
N THR A 103 0.76 31.49 6.33
CA THR A 103 -0.50 30.98 6.91
C THR A 103 -1.33 30.14 5.93
N SER A 104 -0.84 29.99 4.71
CA SER A 104 -1.43 29.14 3.66
C SER A 104 -0.35 28.29 3.01
N ASN A 105 -0.72 27.11 2.53
CA ASN A 105 0.19 26.28 1.74
C ASN A 105 0.26 26.81 0.30
N ASN A 106 1.26 27.64 0.02
CA ASN A 106 1.52 28.25 -1.29
C ASN A 106 2.55 27.45 -2.12
N SER A 107 2.67 26.13 -1.90
CA SER A 107 3.50 25.27 -2.73
C SER A 107 3.09 25.36 -4.19
N ASN A 108 4.08 25.34 -5.07
CA ASN A 108 3.88 25.34 -6.52
C ASN A 108 4.56 24.13 -7.19
N ARG A 109 4.67 24.12 -8.53
CA ARG A 109 5.26 23.06 -9.32
C ARG A 109 6.19 23.60 -10.41
N VAL A 110 6.87 24.69 -10.12
CA VAL A 110 7.75 25.33 -11.08
C VAL A 110 8.90 24.37 -11.44
N ASP A 111 9.07 24.12 -12.73
CA ASP A 111 10.18 23.32 -13.26
C ASP A 111 11.45 24.17 -13.31
N ILE A 112 12.18 24.20 -12.21
CA ILE A 112 13.45 24.92 -12.08
C ILE A 112 14.61 24.27 -12.85
N ASN A 113 14.45 23.04 -13.35
CA ASN A 113 15.49 22.31 -14.06
C ASN A 113 15.45 22.53 -15.58
N ASN A 114 14.34 23.00 -16.13
CA ASN A 114 14.18 23.31 -17.56
C ASN A 114 13.82 24.78 -17.82
N GLY A 115 13.36 25.50 -16.80
CA GLY A 115 12.91 26.88 -16.91
C GLY A 115 13.46 27.77 -15.83
N SER A 116 12.98 29.01 -15.81
CA SER A 116 13.26 30.00 -14.76
C SER A 116 12.07 30.09 -13.80
N GLY A 117 12.33 30.57 -12.60
CA GLY A 117 11.33 30.79 -11.57
C GLY A 117 11.75 30.21 -10.23
N VAL A 118 10.86 30.35 -9.25
CA VAL A 118 11.08 29.89 -7.88
C VAL A 118 10.19 28.68 -7.60
N LEU A 119 10.80 27.54 -7.29
CA LEU A 119 10.09 26.38 -6.77
C LEU A 119 9.86 26.58 -5.28
N LYS A 120 8.59 26.64 -4.87
CA LYS A 120 8.19 26.75 -3.47
C LYS A 120 7.58 25.41 -3.02
N VAL A 121 8.16 24.82 -1.99
CA VAL A 121 7.75 23.50 -1.46
C VAL A 121 7.58 23.57 0.04
N CYS A 122 6.37 23.27 0.54
CA CYS A 122 6.12 23.12 1.97
C CYS A 122 6.75 21.82 2.47
N PHE A 123 7.55 21.90 3.55
CA PHE A 123 8.20 20.71 4.12
C PHE A 123 7.85 20.49 5.61
N ASP A 124 7.19 21.47 6.26
CA ASP A 124 6.72 21.33 7.63
C ASP A 124 5.45 22.16 7.87
N ILE A 125 4.63 21.74 8.82
CA ILE A 125 3.44 22.48 9.27
C ILE A 125 3.56 22.66 10.78
N VAL A 126 3.59 23.91 11.24
CA VAL A 126 3.77 24.25 12.65
C VAL A 126 2.57 25.02 13.15
N THR A 127 1.87 24.47 14.13
CA THR A 127 0.75 25.14 14.81
C THR A 127 1.24 25.84 16.05
N THR A 128 0.86 27.12 16.22
CA THR A 128 1.30 27.97 17.33
C THR A 128 0.13 28.47 18.17
N SER A 129 0.39 28.68 19.47
CA SER A 129 -0.37 29.57 20.35
C SER A 129 0.12 31.02 20.21
N GLY A 130 -0.39 31.91 21.06
CA GLY A 130 0.10 33.30 21.11
C GLY A 130 1.58 33.41 21.51
N THR A 131 2.15 32.40 22.15
CA THR A 131 3.48 32.48 22.79
C THR A 131 4.43 31.32 22.41
N GLY A 132 3.95 30.29 21.75
CA GLY A 132 4.83 29.14 21.43
C GLY A 132 4.23 28.14 20.50
N VAL A 133 5.04 27.13 20.14
CA VAL A 133 4.67 26.03 19.27
C VAL A 133 3.82 25.01 20.03
N ILE A 134 2.66 24.67 19.48
CA ILE A 134 1.75 23.62 19.99
C ILE A 134 2.11 22.27 19.38
N SER A 135 2.28 22.22 18.05
CA SER A 135 2.57 20.99 17.35
C SER A 135 3.34 21.22 16.03
N THR A 136 4.06 20.20 15.59
CA THR A 136 4.72 20.17 14.30
C THR A 136 4.29 18.91 13.55
N LYS A 137 4.06 19.04 12.25
CA LYS A 137 3.65 17.94 11.38
C LYS A 137 4.43 18.01 10.06
N PRO A 138 5.53 17.25 9.91
CA PRO A 138 6.24 17.15 8.64
C PRO A 138 5.32 16.68 7.53
N ILE A 139 5.58 17.18 6.32
CA ILE A 139 4.82 16.74 5.13
C ILE A 139 5.13 15.28 4.82
N VAL A 140 4.09 14.54 4.44
CA VAL A 140 4.23 13.12 4.04
C VAL A 140 5.10 13.03 2.78
N GLN A 141 6.09 12.17 2.86
CA GLN A 141 6.98 11.88 1.74
C GLN A 141 6.32 10.89 0.79
N THR A 142 6.21 11.23 -0.48
CA THR A 142 5.60 10.39 -1.50
C THR A 142 6.58 10.07 -2.62
N SER A 143 6.44 8.89 -3.22
CA SER A 143 7.07 8.49 -4.48
C SER A 143 5.98 8.09 -5.46
N ILE A 144 6.14 8.44 -6.72
CA ILE A 144 5.20 8.12 -7.79
C ILE A 144 5.94 7.25 -8.80
N PHE A 145 5.47 6.01 -8.96
CA PHE A 145 5.99 5.06 -9.94
C PHE A 145 4.83 4.50 -10.76
N ASP A 146 5.05 4.29 -12.05
CA ASP A 146 4.06 3.65 -12.93
C ASP A 146 3.86 2.19 -12.54
N SER A 147 4.93 1.52 -12.11
CA SER A 147 4.87 0.15 -11.60
C SER A 147 5.98 -0.11 -10.59
N VAL A 148 5.70 -1.00 -9.65
CA VAL A 148 6.69 -1.52 -8.70
C VAL A 148 6.69 -3.03 -8.77
N ASN A 149 7.85 -3.63 -9.08
CA ASN A 149 8.07 -5.07 -9.03
C ASN A 149 9.00 -5.37 -7.84
N SER A 150 8.49 -6.09 -6.86
CA SER A 150 9.21 -6.43 -5.64
C SER A 150 8.83 -7.82 -5.16
N ASN A 151 9.79 -8.57 -4.62
CA ASN A 151 9.52 -9.86 -4.00
C ASN A 151 8.69 -9.72 -2.73
N ASN A 152 8.92 -8.64 -1.97
CA ASN A 152 8.19 -8.35 -0.73
C ASN A 152 7.93 -6.85 -0.60
N ILE A 153 6.73 -6.51 -0.18
CA ILE A 153 6.33 -5.14 0.18
C ILE A 153 5.83 -5.19 1.62
N SER A 154 6.48 -4.42 2.52
CA SER A 154 6.03 -4.23 3.89
C SER A 154 5.53 -2.81 4.06
N VAL A 155 4.26 -2.66 4.37
CA VAL A 155 3.59 -1.38 4.55
C VAL A 155 2.62 -1.46 5.72
N ASN A 156 2.35 -0.34 6.39
CA ASN A 156 1.34 -0.30 7.45
C ASN A 156 -0.08 -0.37 6.86
N ASP A 157 -0.32 0.40 5.78
CA ASP A 157 -1.62 0.49 5.14
C ASP A 157 -1.49 0.44 3.62
N ILE A 158 -2.44 -0.22 2.96
CA ILE A 158 -2.57 -0.24 1.50
C ILE A 158 -3.95 0.32 1.14
N SER A 159 -3.98 1.39 0.34
CA SER A 159 -5.19 1.89 -0.31
C SER A 159 -5.11 1.62 -1.81
N LEU A 160 -6.08 0.88 -2.33
CA LEU A 160 -6.15 0.51 -3.74
C LEU A 160 -7.33 1.23 -4.39
N THR A 161 -7.07 1.90 -5.51
CA THR A 161 -8.12 2.52 -6.36
C THR A 161 -8.60 1.59 -7.47
N GLY A 162 -7.91 0.47 -7.67
CA GLY A 162 -8.22 -0.58 -8.64
C GLY A 162 -8.50 -1.92 -7.99
N SER A 163 -8.51 -2.99 -8.79
CA SER A 163 -8.65 -4.36 -8.32
C SER A 163 -7.33 -4.91 -7.79
N LEU A 164 -7.41 -5.68 -6.72
CA LEU A 164 -6.30 -6.50 -6.26
C LEU A 164 -6.42 -7.89 -6.89
N ASP A 165 -5.50 -8.24 -7.78
CA ASP A 165 -5.40 -9.60 -8.29
C ASP A 165 -4.54 -10.43 -7.33
N VAL A 166 -5.18 -11.40 -6.67
CA VAL A 166 -4.51 -12.31 -5.75
C VAL A 166 -4.47 -13.71 -6.33
N PRO A 167 -3.34 -14.43 -6.23
CA PRO A 167 -3.23 -15.81 -6.69
C PRO A 167 -4.35 -16.68 -6.12
N THR A 168 -5.07 -17.37 -6.98
CA THR A 168 -6.14 -18.28 -6.61
C THR A 168 -5.80 -19.70 -7.03
N GLN A 169 -6.06 -20.65 -6.14
CA GLN A 169 -5.98 -22.07 -6.42
C GLN A 169 -7.39 -22.66 -6.37
N LYS A 170 -7.74 -23.51 -7.32
CA LYS A 170 -9.05 -24.17 -7.38
C LYS A 170 -8.90 -25.67 -7.32
N TRP A 171 -9.80 -26.31 -6.60
CA TRP A 171 -9.89 -27.75 -6.48
C TRP A 171 -11.33 -28.16 -6.23
N ALA A 172 -11.70 -29.41 -6.52
CA ALA A 172 -13.02 -29.93 -6.25
C ALA A 172 -12.94 -31.39 -5.81
N VAL A 173 -13.85 -31.77 -4.92
CA VAL A 173 -14.04 -33.14 -4.50
C VAL A 173 -15.48 -33.55 -4.71
N ARG A 174 -15.70 -34.79 -5.13
CA ARG A 174 -17.02 -35.45 -5.17
C ARG A 174 -17.00 -36.65 -4.24
N THR A 175 -17.94 -36.66 -3.31
CA THR A 175 -18.14 -37.80 -2.40
C THR A 175 -18.89 -38.92 -3.09
N THR A 176 -18.84 -40.15 -2.54
CA THR A 176 -19.62 -41.30 -3.04
C THR A 176 -21.12 -41.06 -2.98
N ASN A 177 -21.57 -40.23 -2.05
CA ASN A 177 -22.98 -39.83 -1.90
C ASN A 177 -23.42 -38.74 -2.86
N GLY A 178 -22.51 -38.29 -3.75
CA GLY A 178 -22.80 -37.33 -4.81
C GLY A 178 -22.65 -35.86 -4.47
N LEU A 179 -22.30 -35.48 -3.21
CA LEU A 179 -21.96 -34.12 -2.83
C LEU A 179 -20.70 -33.68 -3.57
N VAL A 180 -20.74 -32.49 -4.16
CA VAL A 180 -19.58 -31.85 -4.77
C VAL A 180 -19.25 -30.58 -4.03
N LEU A 181 -18.03 -30.50 -3.50
CA LEU A 181 -17.46 -29.30 -2.89
C LEU A 181 -16.44 -28.72 -3.86
N LYS A 182 -16.64 -27.46 -4.26
CA LYS A 182 -15.70 -26.70 -5.09
C LYS A 182 -15.00 -25.69 -4.22
N PHE A 183 -13.69 -25.79 -4.13
CA PHE A 183 -12.84 -24.95 -3.30
C PHE A 183 -12.14 -23.89 -4.16
N THR A 184 -12.17 -22.67 -3.68
CA THR A 184 -11.34 -21.56 -4.19
C THR A 184 -10.52 -21.01 -3.05
N LYS A 185 -9.21 -21.24 -3.07
CA LYS A 185 -8.28 -20.76 -2.07
C LYS A 185 -7.64 -19.47 -2.54
N LYS A 186 -7.69 -18.44 -1.71
CA LYS A 186 -7.09 -17.12 -1.94
C LYS A 186 -6.00 -16.84 -0.89
N ASN A 187 -4.88 -16.28 -1.33
CA ASN A 187 -3.77 -15.85 -0.45
C ASN A 187 -3.26 -16.93 0.52
N ASN A 188 -3.28 -18.17 0.15
CA ASN A 188 -2.88 -19.29 0.98
C ASN A 188 -3.71 -19.56 2.25
N ASP A 189 -4.58 -18.67 2.68
CA ASP A 189 -5.28 -18.79 3.96
C ASP A 189 -6.81 -18.84 3.86
N LEU A 190 -7.44 -18.04 2.99
CA LEU A 190 -8.90 -18.03 2.83
C LEU A 190 -9.36 -19.07 1.83
N VAL A 191 -10.23 -19.97 2.26
CA VAL A 191 -10.90 -20.97 1.42
C VAL A 191 -12.37 -20.63 1.30
N ILE A 192 -12.87 -20.51 0.07
CA ILE A 192 -14.29 -20.39 -0.26
C ILE A 192 -14.74 -21.74 -0.81
N VAL A 193 -15.86 -22.27 -0.32
CA VAL A 193 -16.43 -23.54 -0.71
C VAL A 193 -17.83 -23.33 -1.27
N GLU A 194 -18.08 -23.86 -2.46
CA GLU A 194 -19.40 -23.91 -3.09
C GLU A 194 -19.95 -25.33 -3.04
N PHE A 195 -21.22 -25.50 -2.64
CA PHE A 195 -21.93 -26.76 -2.67
C PHE A 195 -22.62 -26.98 -4.02
N SER A 196 -22.51 -28.21 -4.53
CA SER A 196 -23.18 -28.62 -5.74
C SER A 196 -23.31 -30.16 -5.80
N GLY A 197 -23.77 -30.67 -6.93
CA GLY A 197 -24.00 -32.11 -7.13
C GLY A 197 -25.42 -32.52 -6.77
N GLU A 198 -25.62 -33.82 -6.70
CA GLU A 198 -26.90 -34.48 -6.33
C GLU A 198 -26.61 -35.49 -5.26
N VAL A 199 -27.10 -35.23 -4.04
CA VAL A 199 -26.83 -36.07 -2.87
C VAL A 199 -27.91 -37.11 -2.73
N THR A 200 -27.50 -38.37 -2.51
CA THR A 200 -28.35 -39.53 -2.21
C THR A 200 -27.77 -40.31 -1.04
N LEU A 201 -28.56 -41.20 -0.45
CA LEU A 201 -28.13 -42.22 0.53
C LEU A 201 -27.27 -41.63 1.66
N THR A 202 -27.77 -40.60 2.31
CA THR A 202 -27.08 -39.96 3.44
C THR A 202 -28.03 -39.73 4.62
N ALA A 203 -27.47 -39.63 5.81
CA ALA A 203 -28.16 -39.33 7.05
C ALA A 203 -27.28 -38.45 7.95
N SER A 204 -27.91 -37.81 8.95
CA SER A 204 -27.18 -36.96 9.89
C SER A 204 -26.09 -37.72 10.63
N GLY A 205 -24.89 -37.17 10.69
CA GLY A 205 -23.69 -37.78 11.28
C GLY A 205 -22.99 -38.82 10.38
N LEU A 206 -23.45 -39.00 9.12
CA LEU A 206 -22.79 -39.91 8.21
C LEU A 206 -21.53 -39.30 7.61
N MET A 207 -20.43 -40.05 7.67
CA MET A 207 -19.19 -39.69 6.95
C MET A 207 -19.42 -39.84 5.43
N MET A 208 -19.15 -38.77 4.69
CA MET A 208 -19.30 -38.75 3.25
C MET A 208 -18.08 -39.44 2.61
N GLY A 209 -18.24 -40.73 2.31
CA GLY A 209 -17.14 -41.57 1.84
C GLY A 209 -16.54 -41.20 0.49
N GLY A 210 -15.45 -41.86 0.16
CA GLY A 210 -14.82 -41.93 -1.18
C GLY A 210 -13.68 -40.95 -1.44
N THR A 211 -13.75 -39.72 -1.04
CA THR A 211 -12.67 -38.75 -1.28
C THR A 211 -12.63 -37.74 -0.12
N TRP A 212 -11.42 -37.47 0.32
CA TRP A 212 -11.15 -36.55 1.41
C TRP A 212 -10.70 -35.18 0.86
N VAL A 213 -10.89 -34.12 1.65
CA VAL A 213 -10.41 -32.80 1.27
C VAL A 213 -8.89 -32.83 1.21
N ALA A 214 -8.31 -32.31 0.13
CA ALA A 214 -6.86 -32.28 -0.04
C ALA A 214 -6.19 -31.37 0.99
N GLY A 215 -5.05 -31.79 1.53
CA GLY A 215 -4.34 -31.14 2.62
C GLY A 215 -4.20 -29.61 2.51
N PRO A 216 -3.85 -29.03 1.33
CA PRO A 216 -3.78 -27.58 1.16
C PRO A 216 -5.10 -26.81 1.38
N TYR A 217 -6.22 -27.50 1.50
CA TYR A 217 -7.56 -26.95 1.72
C TYR A 217 -8.16 -27.39 3.06
N CYS A 218 -7.47 -28.22 3.83
CA CYS A 218 -7.96 -28.65 5.15
C CYS A 218 -7.86 -27.52 6.17
N PRO A 219 -8.89 -27.31 6.99
CA PRO A 219 -8.83 -26.36 8.11
C PRO A 219 -7.98 -26.92 9.26
N SER A 220 -7.45 -26.04 10.11
CA SER A 220 -6.71 -26.44 11.33
C SER A 220 -7.61 -26.93 12.44
N VAL A 221 -8.90 -26.59 12.41
CA VAL A 221 -9.96 -27.06 13.31
C VAL A 221 -11.19 -27.36 12.48
N THR A 222 -12.05 -28.28 12.96
CA THR A 222 -13.29 -28.63 12.27
C THR A 222 -14.10 -27.38 11.92
N GLN A 223 -14.51 -27.28 10.65
CA GLN A 223 -15.35 -26.20 10.13
C GLN A 223 -16.71 -26.74 9.72
N SER A 224 -17.76 -26.16 10.29
CA SER A 224 -19.16 -26.48 9.95
C SER A 224 -19.66 -25.52 8.87
N LEU A 225 -19.80 -25.99 7.66
CA LEU A 225 -20.18 -25.23 6.47
C LEU A 225 -21.68 -25.38 6.19
N VAL A 226 -22.45 -24.32 6.31
CA VAL A 226 -23.90 -24.33 6.16
C VAL A 226 -24.34 -24.18 4.71
N GLY A 227 -25.31 -24.98 4.28
CA GLY A 227 -25.97 -24.91 2.99
C GLY A 227 -27.48 -25.21 3.12
N HIS A 228 -28.17 -25.21 1.96
CA HIS A 228 -29.59 -25.58 1.88
C HIS A 228 -29.85 -26.56 0.74
N LEU A 229 -30.96 -27.25 0.80
CA LEU A 229 -31.40 -28.15 -0.25
C LEU A 229 -32.37 -27.42 -1.19
N ALA A 230 -32.03 -27.41 -2.48
CA ALA A 230 -32.86 -26.78 -3.50
C ALA A 230 -34.25 -27.42 -3.56
N GLY A 231 -35.29 -26.63 -3.68
CA GLY A 231 -36.67 -27.08 -3.76
C GLY A 231 -37.29 -27.49 -2.42
N SER A 232 -36.60 -27.31 -1.30
CA SER A 232 -37.12 -27.58 0.04
C SER A 232 -36.75 -26.48 1.02
N GLY A 233 -37.44 -26.37 2.16
CA GLY A 233 -37.09 -25.49 3.26
C GLY A 233 -35.96 -26.03 4.17
N ASN A 234 -35.34 -27.15 3.81
CA ASN A 234 -34.36 -27.80 4.63
C ASN A 234 -32.97 -27.23 4.45
N SER A 235 -32.29 -27.01 5.57
CA SER A 235 -30.86 -26.68 5.61
C SER A 235 -30.04 -27.91 6.03
N PHE A 236 -28.77 -27.86 5.72
CA PHE A 236 -27.77 -28.82 6.17
C PHE A 236 -26.50 -28.08 6.55
N HIS A 237 -25.63 -28.76 7.27
CA HIS A 237 -24.22 -28.34 7.29
C HIS A 237 -23.31 -29.56 7.03
N VAL A 238 -22.10 -29.25 6.64
CA VAL A 238 -21.05 -30.23 6.40
C VAL A 238 -19.87 -29.84 7.25
N ASP A 239 -19.43 -30.78 8.10
CA ASP A 239 -18.16 -30.60 8.81
C ASP A 239 -17.02 -31.05 7.92
N ILE A 240 -16.01 -30.18 7.79
CA ILE A 240 -14.70 -30.52 7.25
C ILE A 240 -13.72 -30.58 8.42
N ASN A 241 -13.16 -31.74 8.66
CA ASN A 241 -12.21 -31.97 9.73
C ASN A 241 -10.77 -31.66 9.30
N PRO A 242 -9.83 -31.46 10.26
CA PRO A 242 -8.42 -31.23 9.96
C PRO A 242 -7.75 -32.36 9.17
N ASP A 243 -8.25 -33.59 9.29
CA ASP A 243 -7.78 -34.75 8.53
C ASP A 243 -8.36 -34.82 7.10
N GLY A 244 -9.24 -33.88 6.74
CA GLY A 244 -9.91 -33.80 5.46
C GLY A 244 -11.18 -34.63 5.35
N SER A 245 -11.60 -35.35 6.40
CA SER A 245 -12.87 -36.09 6.41
C SER A 245 -14.06 -35.14 6.36
N ILE A 246 -15.14 -35.59 5.71
CA ILE A 246 -16.36 -34.80 5.48
C ILE A 246 -17.52 -35.52 6.15
N ILE A 247 -18.24 -34.83 7.06
CA ILE A 247 -19.41 -35.37 7.75
C ILE A 247 -20.64 -34.56 7.36
N TRP A 248 -21.72 -35.25 7.00
CA TRP A 248 -22.99 -34.63 6.70
C TRP A 248 -23.84 -34.46 7.97
N TRP A 249 -24.38 -33.30 8.17
CA TRP A 249 -25.33 -32.96 9.20
C TRP A 249 -26.58 -32.30 8.58
N GLY A 250 -27.59 -33.12 8.26
CA GLY A 250 -28.78 -32.66 7.58
C GLY A 250 -29.87 -33.72 7.59
N PRO A 251 -30.95 -33.53 6.85
CA PRO A 251 -32.02 -34.50 6.75
C PRO A 251 -31.52 -35.83 6.17
N TYR A 252 -32.24 -36.89 6.47
CA TYR A 252 -32.10 -38.17 5.76
C TYR A 252 -32.43 -37.97 4.28
N VAL A 253 -31.60 -38.48 3.40
CA VAL A 253 -31.79 -38.53 1.96
C VAL A 253 -31.72 -39.96 1.49
N GLY A 254 -32.80 -40.46 0.91
CA GLY A 254 -32.88 -41.80 0.34
C GLY A 254 -32.30 -41.87 -1.09
N HIS A 255 -32.99 -42.62 -1.94
CA HIS A 255 -32.60 -42.78 -3.32
C HIS A 255 -32.97 -41.58 -4.21
N ASP A 256 -33.98 -40.78 -3.80
CA ASP A 256 -34.34 -39.57 -4.52
C ASP A 256 -33.30 -38.47 -4.26
N ALA A 257 -32.64 -38.06 -5.31
CA ALA A 257 -31.56 -37.12 -5.23
C ALA A 257 -32.03 -35.72 -4.82
N VAL A 258 -31.28 -35.08 -3.91
CA VAL A 258 -31.46 -33.67 -3.51
C VAL A 258 -30.25 -32.85 -3.94
N THR A 259 -30.49 -31.60 -4.33
CA THR A 259 -29.43 -30.71 -4.80
C THR A 259 -29.00 -29.77 -3.68
N PRO A 260 -27.79 -29.96 -3.12
CA PRO A 260 -27.21 -29.04 -2.15
C PRO A 260 -26.76 -27.74 -2.85
N ARG A 261 -27.01 -26.60 -2.19
CA ARG A 261 -26.63 -25.28 -2.66
C ARG A 261 -26.12 -24.41 -1.52
N GLY A 262 -25.38 -23.41 -1.85
CA GLY A 262 -24.82 -22.42 -0.94
C GLY A 262 -23.32 -22.29 -1.10
N ASN A 263 -22.78 -21.34 -0.38
CA ASN A 263 -21.34 -21.16 -0.24
C ASN A 263 -21.00 -20.88 1.22
N ALA A 264 -19.78 -21.18 1.58
CA ALA A 264 -19.23 -20.91 2.89
C ALA A 264 -17.75 -20.60 2.75
N SER A 265 -17.15 -20.06 3.81
CA SER A 265 -15.71 -19.79 3.78
C SER A 265 -15.09 -20.03 5.15
N TYR A 266 -13.81 -20.36 5.17
CA TYR A 266 -13.02 -20.53 6.39
C TYR A 266 -11.55 -20.17 6.12
N PHE A 267 -10.81 -19.98 7.22
CA PHE A 267 -9.36 -19.85 7.18
C PHE A 267 -8.70 -21.17 7.53
N ILE A 268 -7.60 -21.51 6.84
CA ILE A 268 -6.86 -22.75 7.09
C ILE A 268 -5.79 -22.62 8.19
N LYS A 269 -5.53 -21.38 8.65
CA LYS A 269 -4.64 -21.09 9.78
C LYS A 269 -5.39 -20.43 10.92
#